data_039416b99664ad9caf705b25cc0118ca
#
_entry.id   039416b99664ad9caf705b25cc0118ca
#
_cell.length_a   1.000
_cell.length_b   1.000
_cell.length_c   1.000
_cell.angle_alpha   90.00
_cell.angle_beta   90.00
_cell.angle_gamma   90.00
#
_symmetry.space_group_name_H-M   'P 1'
#
loop_
_entity.id
_entity.type
_entity.pdbx_description
1 polymer ?
#
loop_
_entity_poly.entity_id
_entity_poly.type
_entity_poly.pdbx_seq_one_letter_code
_entity_poly.pdbx_strand_id
1 'polypeptide(L)'
;MNHQISDPDRIVPRENIDFKLDSSIPRYWYDNDPDKSRLIDGMQLYFPDGERYFITCVRHYREQISNPILAKHVKDFTRQEGQHGIAHTRFNNLLREQGLPVEQLLAMQKKRNTFWLKHFSPGFNLALTAAFEHFTALLAEGFFARKAVMAGADPRIKALFAWHAIEEMEHKSVVFNVMTSVAKVSYVKRCAAMIYA
;
A
#
# COMPACT_ATOMS: atom_id res chain seq x y z
N MET A 1 32.07 21.51 4.04
CA MET A 1 31.36 20.24 3.83
C MET A 1 29.99 20.37 4.49
N ASN A 2 28.93 20.59 3.70
CA ASN A 2 27.58 20.63 4.22
C ASN A 2 27.17 19.19 4.58
N HIS A 3 27.14 18.87 5.87
CA HIS A 3 26.40 17.70 6.35
C HIS A 3 24.92 17.98 6.07
N GLN A 4 24.38 17.42 4.97
CA GLN A 4 22.93 17.25 4.84
C GLN A 4 22.50 16.37 6.02
N ILE A 5 21.75 16.96 6.96
CA ILE A 5 21.03 16.23 7.98
C ILE A 5 20.12 15.27 7.18
N SER A 6 20.38 13.97 7.27
CA SER A 6 19.54 12.98 6.64
C SER A 6 18.15 13.09 7.27
N ASP A 7 17.15 13.48 6.49
CA ASP A 7 15.75 13.41 6.88
C ASP A 7 15.42 11.91 7.07
N PRO A 8 15.21 11.44 8.32
CA PRO A 8 14.97 10.02 8.58
C PRO A 8 13.63 9.54 8.00
N ASP A 9 12.73 10.47 7.67
CA ASP A 9 11.41 10.20 7.09
C ASP A 9 11.39 10.48 5.57
N ARG A 10 12.56 10.50 4.92
CA ARG A 10 12.66 10.79 3.49
C ARG A 10 11.98 9.73 2.66
N ILE A 11 10.96 10.15 1.90
CA ILE A 11 10.29 9.34 0.89
C ILE A 11 10.99 9.54 -0.45
N VAL A 12 11.31 8.43 -1.12
CA VAL A 12 12.00 8.43 -2.42
C VAL A 12 11.14 7.71 -3.47
N PRO A 13 10.27 8.43 -4.21
CA PRO A 13 9.47 7.80 -5.27
C PRO A 13 10.35 7.13 -6.33
N ARG A 14 10.09 5.85 -6.59
CA ARG A 14 10.70 5.03 -7.64
C ARG A 14 9.65 4.74 -8.69
N GLU A 15 9.72 5.45 -9.80
CA GLU A 15 8.65 5.48 -10.80
C GLU A 15 9.00 4.65 -12.03
N ASN A 16 7.96 4.21 -12.73
CA ASN A 16 8.05 3.54 -14.04
C ASN A 16 8.87 2.25 -14.05
N ILE A 17 8.91 1.52 -12.94
CA ILE A 17 9.59 0.23 -12.88
C ILE A 17 8.78 -0.80 -13.66
N ASP A 18 9.46 -1.49 -14.57
CA ASP A 18 8.88 -2.60 -15.34
C ASP A 18 9.38 -3.93 -14.77
N PHE A 19 8.53 -4.60 -14.03
CA PHE A 19 8.80 -5.92 -13.43
C PHE A 19 8.65 -7.08 -14.42
N LYS A 20 8.33 -6.82 -15.69
CA LYS A 20 8.14 -7.86 -16.72
C LYS A 20 7.09 -8.90 -16.32
N LEU A 21 5.96 -8.42 -15.81
CA LEU A 21 4.83 -9.27 -15.42
C LEU A 21 4.06 -9.68 -16.67
N ASP A 22 4.38 -10.85 -17.22
CA ASP A 22 3.78 -11.40 -18.44
C ASP A 22 3.35 -12.86 -18.28
N SER A 23 2.75 -13.43 -19.32
CA SER A 23 2.19 -14.78 -19.34
C SER A 23 3.23 -15.91 -19.13
N SER A 24 4.52 -15.62 -19.16
CA SER A 24 5.57 -16.59 -18.84
C SER A 24 5.73 -16.86 -17.34
N ILE A 25 5.04 -16.06 -16.47
CA ILE A 25 4.99 -16.31 -15.05
C ILE A 25 4.11 -17.53 -14.77
N PRO A 26 4.64 -18.57 -14.08
CA PRO A 26 3.84 -19.75 -13.78
C PRO A 26 2.59 -19.42 -12.97
N ARG A 27 1.50 -20.20 -13.17
CA ARG A 27 0.27 -20.06 -12.41
C ARG A 27 0.49 -20.19 -10.90
N TYR A 28 1.42 -21.05 -10.49
CA TYR A 28 1.85 -21.25 -9.11
C TYR A 28 3.29 -20.79 -8.96
N TRP A 29 3.45 -19.50 -9.04
CA TRP A 29 4.73 -18.79 -9.12
C TRP A 29 5.57 -18.86 -7.85
N TYR A 30 4.99 -19.33 -6.74
CA TYR A 30 5.68 -19.48 -5.47
C TYR A 30 5.92 -20.96 -5.15
N ASP A 31 7.13 -21.47 -5.35
CA ASP A 31 7.54 -22.88 -5.14
C ASP A 31 6.69 -23.91 -5.92
N ASN A 32 5.99 -23.54 -6.98
CA ASN A 32 4.96 -24.35 -7.61
C ASN A 32 3.85 -24.83 -6.64
N ASP A 33 3.65 -24.08 -5.55
CA ASP A 33 2.70 -24.34 -4.47
C ASP A 33 1.43 -23.49 -4.71
N PRO A 34 0.25 -24.13 -4.90
CA PRO A 34 -1.00 -23.40 -5.13
C PRO A 34 -1.43 -22.57 -3.92
N ASP A 35 -1.25 -23.07 -2.70
CA ASP A 35 -1.73 -22.38 -1.49
C ASP A 35 -0.91 -21.12 -1.22
N LYS A 36 0.43 -21.21 -1.30
CA LYS A 36 1.32 -20.06 -1.18
C LYS A 36 1.02 -19.01 -2.24
N SER A 37 0.92 -19.44 -3.51
CA SER A 37 0.67 -18.51 -4.62
C SER A 37 -0.69 -17.83 -4.46
N ARG A 38 -1.77 -18.57 -4.16
CA ARG A 38 -3.11 -18.00 -4.05
C ARG A 38 -3.30 -17.12 -2.81
N LEU A 39 -2.62 -17.42 -1.71
CA LEU A 39 -2.62 -16.56 -0.53
C LEU A 39 -2.08 -15.16 -0.87
N ILE A 40 -0.93 -15.11 -1.53
CA ILE A 40 -0.30 -13.84 -1.90
C ILE A 40 -1.07 -13.14 -3.04
N ASP A 41 -1.57 -13.88 -4.03
CA ASP A 41 -2.44 -13.34 -5.09
C ASP A 41 -3.69 -12.67 -4.50
N GLY A 42 -4.34 -13.33 -3.52
CA GLY A 42 -5.51 -12.78 -2.85
C GLY A 42 -5.21 -11.49 -2.06
N MET A 43 -4.05 -11.41 -1.43
CA MET A 43 -3.62 -10.23 -0.70
C MET A 43 -3.33 -9.07 -1.66
N GLN A 44 -2.45 -9.27 -2.63
CA GLN A 44 -2.00 -8.22 -3.55
C GLN A 44 -3.10 -7.69 -4.47
N LEU A 45 -4.10 -8.53 -4.78
CA LEU A 45 -5.22 -8.15 -5.64
C LEU A 45 -5.94 -6.89 -5.15
N TYR A 46 -5.96 -6.69 -3.83
CA TYR A 46 -6.64 -5.55 -3.20
C TYR A 46 -5.79 -4.27 -3.13
N PHE A 47 -4.50 -4.32 -3.41
CA PHE A 47 -3.63 -3.14 -3.27
C PHE A 47 -4.07 -1.96 -4.14
N PRO A 48 -4.35 -2.08 -5.46
CA PRO A 48 -4.65 -0.91 -6.29
C PRO A 48 -5.86 -0.08 -5.81
N ASP A 49 -6.92 -0.72 -5.38
CA ASP A 49 -8.11 -0.03 -4.89
C ASP A 49 -7.97 0.39 -3.41
N GLY A 50 -7.14 -0.30 -2.63
CA GLY A 50 -6.76 0.07 -1.27
C GLY A 50 -5.94 1.36 -1.27
N GLU A 51 -4.88 1.39 -2.05
CA GLU A 51 -3.99 2.55 -2.19
C GLU A 51 -4.72 3.78 -2.76
N ARG A 52 -5.62 3.58 -3.73
CA ARG A 52 -6.50 4.67 -4.19
C ARG A 52 -7.38 5.22 -3.07
N TYR A 53 -7.87 4.37 -2.18
CA TYR A 53 -8.60 4.80 -0.99
C TYR A 53 -7.69 5.60 -0.05
N PHE A 54 -6.44 5.17 0.19
CA PHE A 54 -5.46 5.89 1.01
C PHE A 54 -5.16 7.28 0.46
N ILE A 55 -4.86 7.36 -0.84
CA ILE A 55 -4.66 8.65 -1.55
C ILE A 55 -5.86 9.57 -1.33
N THR A 56 -7.08 9.05 -1.46
CA THR A 56 -8.31 9.84 -1.30
C THR A 56 -8.44 10.40 0.11
N CYS A 57 -8.17 9.58 1.13
CA CYS A 57 -8.27 9.97 2.54
C CYS A 57 -7.22 11.03 2.92
N VAL A 58 -5.98 10.88 2.44
CA VAL A 58 -4.91 11.84 2.73
C VAL A 58 -5.12 13.15 1.99
N ARG A 59 -5.53 13.11 0.72
CA ARG A 59 -5.81 14.31 -0.10
C ARG A 59 -6.92 15.18 0.46
N HIS A 60 -7.86 14.62 1.21
CA HIS A 60 -8.91 15.41 1.89
C HIS A 60 -8.34 16.50 2.80
N TYR A 61 -7.16 16.28 3.36
CA TYR A 61 -6.50 17.21 4.29
C TYR A 61 -5.41 18.06 3.63
N ARG A 62 -5.14 17.89 2.36
CA ARG A 62 -4.00 18.50 1.67
C ARG A 62 -3.91 20.01 1.85
N GLU A 63 -5.03 20.72 1.69
CA GLU A 63 -5.09 22.19 1.78
C GLU A 63 -4.95 22.70 3.23
N GLN A 64 -5.03 21.81 4.22
CA GLN A 64 -4.90 22.13 5.64
C GLN A 64 -3.46 21.91 6.15
N ILE A 65 -2.57 21.36 5.31
CA ILE A 65 -1.18 21.10 5.68
C ILE A 65 -0.36 22.38 5.50
N SER A 66 -0.01 23.03 6.62
CA SER A 66 0.81 24.22 6.62
C SER A 66 2.31 23.94 6.69
N ASN A 67 2.71 22.76 7.19
CA ASN A 67 4.12 22.35 7.28
C ASN A 67 4.64 21.94 5.88
N PRO A 68 5.64 22.62 5.30
CA PRO A 68 6.13 22.34 3.95
C PRO A 68 6.81 20.98 3.82
N ILE A 69 7.42 20.45 4.89
CA ILE A 69 8.03 19.13 4.90
C ILE A 69 6.95 18.05 4.81
N LEU A 70 5.92 18.17 5.66
CA LEU A 70 4.79 17.23 5.61
C LEU A 70 4.04 17.31 4.29
N ALA A 71 3.86 18.51 3.73
CA ALA A 71 3.24 18.68 2.40
C ALA A 71 4.05 17.97 1.30
N LYS A 72 5.38 18.04 1.36
CA LYS A 72 6.27 17.29 0.47
C LYS A 72 6.13 15.78 0.66
N HIS A 73 6.16 15.29 1.89
CA HIS A 73 5.99 13.86 2.19
C HIS A 73 4.64 13.33 1.69
N VAL A 74 3.55 14.07 1.87
CA VAL A 74 2.23 13.71 1.34
C VAL A 74 2.21 13.67 -0.18
N LYS A 75 2.92 14.58 -0.85
CA LYS A 75 3.05 14.56 -2.31
C LYS A 75 3.81 13.31 -2.77
N ASP A 76 4.94 13.01 -2.14
CA ASP A 76 5.79 11.88 -2.51
C ASP A 76 5.10 10.54 -2.19
N PHE A 77 4.44 10.41 -1.03
CA PHE A 77 3.53 9.31 -0.69
C PHE A 77 2.47 9.08 -1.77
N THR A 78 1.75 10.12 -2.17
CA THR A 78 0.73 10.00 -3.22
C THR A 78 1.29 9.51 -4.56
N ARG A 79 2.55 9.82 -4.87
CA ARG A 79 3.24 9.37 -6.08
C ARG A 79 3.62 7.89 -5.97
N GLN A 80 4.18 7.46 -4.84
CA GLN A 80 4.52 6.05 -4.59
C GLN A 80 3.27 5.18 -4.66
N GLU A 81 2.20 5.53 -3.93
CA GLU A 81 0.92 4.82 -3.97
C GLU A 81 0.33 4.73 -5.39
N GLY A 82 0.49 5.79 -6.18
CA GLY A 82 0.08 5.77 -7.58
C GLY A 82 0.88 4.76 -8.42
N GLN A 83 2.18 4.63 -8.18
CA GLN A 83 3.04 3.65 -8.86
C GLN A 83 2.76 2.21 -8.40
N HIS A 84 2.50 2.00 -7.10
CA HIS A 84 2.05 0.71 -6.56
C HIS A 84 0.77 0.26 -7.27
N GLY A 85 -0.24 1.13 -7.33
CA GLY A 85 -1.51 0.85 -8.00
C GLY A 85 -1.34 0.45 -9.47
N ILE A 86 -0.41 1.07 -10.21
CA ILE A 86 -0.10 0.70 -11.60
C ILE A 86 0.55 -0.68 -11.66
N ALA A 87 1.56 -0.96 -10.85
CA ALA A 87 2.30 -2.21 -10.87
C ALA A 87 1.41 -3.40 -10.47
N HIS A 88 0.65 -3.27 -9.38
CA HIS A 88 -0.29 -4.31 -8.93
C HIS A 88 -1.49 -4.48 -9.86
N THR A 89 -1.92 -3.44 -10.59
CA THR A 89 -2.92 -3.59 -11.66
C THR A 89 -2.39 -4.46 -12.79
N ARG A 90 -1.11 -4.35 -13.17
CA ARG A 90 -0.48 -5.25 -14.15
C ARG A 90 -0.47 -6.70 -13.65
N PHE A 91 -0.17 -6.91 -12.36
CA PHE A 91 -0.26 -8.24 -11.77
C PHE A 91 -1.71 -8.76 -11.75
N ASN A 92 -2.70 -7.94 -11.44
CA ASN A 92 -4.11 -8.31 -11.51
C ASN A 92 -4.53 -8.70 -12.93
N ASN A 93 -3.97 -8.06 -13.97
CA ASN A 93 -4.21 -8.45 -15.37
C ASN A 93 -3.66 -9.85 -15.65
N LEU A 94 -2.47 -10.17 -15.18
CA LEU A 94 -1.90 -11.51 -15.29
C LEU A 94 -2.79 -12.57 -14.59
N LEU A 95 -3.26 -12.29 -13.38
CA LEU A 95 -4.18 -13.20 -12.67
C LEU A 95 -5.51 -13.41 -13.42
N ARG A 96 -6.01 -12.35 -14.07
CA ARG A 96 -7.19 -12.40 -14.94
C ARG A 96 -6.96 -13.31 -16.15
N GLU A 97 -5.81 -13.17 -16.83
CA GLU A 97 -5.40 -14.03 -17.93
C GLU A 97 -5.25 -15.50 -17.50
N GLN A 98 -4.84 -15.74 -16.26
CA GLN A 98 -4.76 -17.06 -15.65
C GLN A 98 -6.12 -17.63 -15.20
N GLY A 99 -7.23 -16.91 -15.42
CA GLY A 99 -8.59 -17.35 -15.15
C GLY A 99 -9.08 -17.18 -13.71
N LEU A 100 -8.44 -16.30 -12.90
CA LEU A 100 -8.93 -16.00 -11.56
C LEU A 100 -10.12 -15.03 -11.61
N PRO A 101 -11.07 -15.09 -10.65
CA PRO A 101 -12.27 -14.25 -10.62
C PRO A 101 -11.99 -12.82 -10.11
N VAL A 102 -11.01 -12.15 -10.73
CA VAL A 102 -10.49 -10.84 -10.30
C VAL A 102 -11.60 -9.79 -10.19
N GLU A 103 -12.51 -9.72 -11.19
CA GLU A 103 -13.55 -8.70 -11.24
C GLU A 103 -14.54 -8.80 -10.07
N GLN A 104 -14.90 -10.03 -9.67
CA GLN A 104 -15.83 -10.25 -8.56
C GLN A 104 -15.22 -9.76 -7.24
N LEU A 105 -13.94 -10.06 -7.00
CA LEU A 105 -13.23 -9.67 -5.80
C LEU A 105 -13.01 -8.15 -5.73
N LEU A 106 -12.60 -7.52 -6.84
CA LEU A 106 -12.45 -6.07 -6.93
C LEU A 106 -13.79 -5.33 -6.76
N ALA A 107 -14.89 -5.88 -7.28
CA ALA A 107 -16.22 -5.30 -7.08
C ALA A 107 -16.63 -5.27 -5.59
N MET A 108 -16.29 -6.32 -4.84
CA MET A 108 -16.53 -6.36 -3.39
C MET A 108 -15.73 -5.30 -2.65
N GLN A 109 -14.45 -5.14 -2.96
CA GLN A 109 -13.59 -4.11 -2.37
C GLN A 109 -14.11 -2.71 -2.71
N LYS A 110 -14.45 -2.45 -3.97
CA LYS A 110 -14.99 -1.16 -4.40
C LYS A 110 -16.26 -0.78 -3.64
N LYS A 111 -17.17 -1.74 -3.42
CA LYS A 111 -18.38 -1.53 -2.60
C LYS A 111 -18.01 -1.16 -1.17
N ARG A 112 -17.08 -1.86 -0.56
CA ARG A 112 -16.59 -1.60 0.81
C ARG A 112 -15.97 -0.21 0.91
N ASN A 113 -15.04 0.15 0.04
CA ASN A 113 -14.36 1.44 0.06
C ASN A 113 -15.35 2.60 -0.16
N THR A 114 -16.32 2.43 -1.09
CA THR A 114 -17.40 3.40 -1.31
C THR A 114 -18.28 3.57 -0.08
N PHE A 115 -18.62 2.47 0.59
CA PHE A 115 -19.38 2.50 1.84
C PHE A 115 -18.62 3.29 2.92
N TRP A 116 -17.33 3.02 3.13
CA TRP A 116 -16.52 3.72 4.11
C TRP A 116 -16.43 5.22 3.82
N LEU A 117 -16.11 5.59 2.59
CA LEU A 117 -16.01 7.01 2.19
C LEU A 117 -17.34 7.76 2.37
N LYS A 118 -18.47 7.07 2.18
CA LYS A 118 -19.81 7.66 2.30
C LYS A 118 -20.31 7.77 3.76
N HIS A 119 -20.00 6.78 4.58
CA HIS A 119 -20.65 6.63 5.90
C HIS A 119 -19.73 6.97 7.07
N PHE A 120 -18.42 6.89 6.91
CA PHE A 120 -17.48 7.24 7.96
C PHE A 120 -17.01 8.68 7.83
N SER A 121 -16.71 9.32 8.98
CA SER A 121 -16.14 10.67 8.95
C SER A 121 -14.75 10.67 8.27
N PRO A 122 -14.36 11.80 7.64
CA PRO A 122 -13.02 11.91 7.03
C PRO A 122 -11.89 11.56 8.00
N GLY A 123 -12.01 11.98 9.28
CA GLY A 123 -11.01 11.64 10.30
C GLY A 123 -10.97 10.14 10.64
N PHE A 124 -12.10 9.42 10.58
CA PHE A 124 -12.09 7.97 10.77
C PHE A 124 -11.52 7.23 9.56
N ASN A 125 -11.87 7.66 8.35
CA ASN A 125 -11.27 7.12 7.12
C ASN A 125 -9.75 7.33 7.10
N LEU A 126 -9.26 8.50 7.53
CA LEU A 126 -7.82 8.75 7.65
C LEU A 126 -7.17 7.85 8.71
N ALA A 127 -7.86 7.61 9.84
CA ALA A 127 -7.35 6.70 10.87
C ALA A 127 -7.33 5.24 10.42
N LEU A 128 -8.31 4.81 9.59
CA LEU A 128 -8.26 3.50 8.92
C LEU A 128 -7.08 3.40 7.97
N THR A 129 -6.83 4.42 7.17
CA THR A 129 -5.66 4.47 6.29
C THR A 129 -4.38 4.33 7.10
N ALA A 130 -4.22 5.08 8.20
CA ALA A 130 -3.03 4.96 9.07
C ALA A 130 -2.89 3.57 9.71
N ALA A 131 -4.00 2.89 9.99
CA ALA A 131 -3.98 1.51 10.50
C ALA A 131 -3.52 0.53 9.43
N PHE A 132 -4.03 0.64 8.20
CA PHE A 132 -3.59 -0.21 7.08
C PHE A 132 -2.13 0.01 6.74
N GLU A 133 -1.65 1.25 6.65
CA GLU A 133 -0.23 1.60 6.47
C GLU A 133 0.68 0.97 7.54
N HIS A 134 0.21 0.94 8.78
CA HIS A 134 0.93 0.26 9.84
C HIS A 134 0.99 -1.26 9.62
N PHE A 135 -0.12 -1.88 9.22
CA PHE A 135 -0.15 -3.32 8.95
C PHE A 135 0.65 -3.71 7.72
N THR A 136 0.62 -2.91 6.64
CA THR A 136 1.43 -3.16 5.44
C THR A 136 2.92 -3.04 5.75
N ALA A 137 3.33 -2.06 6.55
CA ALA A 137 4.72 -1.94 7.02
C ALA A 137 5.16 -3.15 7.87
N LEU A 138 4.31 -3.66 8.78
CA LEU A 138 4.60 -4.88 9.55
C LEU A 138 4.71 -6.12 8.65
N LEU A 139 3.83 -6.25 7.65
CA LEU A 139 3.90 -7.31 6.66
C LEU A 139 5.19 -7.22 5.84
N ALA A 140 5.55 -6.02 5.39
CA ALA A 140 6.78 -5.75 4.65
C ALA A 140 8.02 -6.17 5.46
N GLU A 141 8.10 -5.80 6.73
CA GLU A 141 9.17 -6.23 7.64
C GLU A 141 9.18 -7.75 7.77
N GLY A 142 8.03 -8.39 7.98
CA GLY A 142 7.92 -9.85 8.10
C GLY A 142 8.35 -10.59 6.83
N PHE A 143 8.03 -10.07 5.65
CA PHE A 143 8.40 -10.67 4.36
C PHE A 143 9.91 -10.62 4.10
N PHE A 144 10.60 -9.53 4.47
CA PHE A 144 11.99 -9.33 4.08
C PHE A 144 13.01 -9.45 5.21
N ALA A 145 12.60 -9.35 6.48
CA ALA A 145 13.48 -9.65 7.62
C ALA A 145 13.92 -11.12 7.65
N ARG A 146 13.11 -12.03 7.11
CA ARG A 146 13.41 -13.46 7.02
C ARG A 146 13.72 -13.86 5.57
N LYS A 147 14.99 -14.10 5.25
CA LYS A 147 15.46 -14.49 3.91
C LYS A 147 14.72 -15.70 3.30
N ALA A 148 14.14 -16.56 4.13
CA ALA A 148 13.37 -17.73 3.71
C ALA A 148 12.01 -17.35 3.08
N VAL A 149 11.43 -16.22 3.47
CA VAL A 149 10.18 -15.74 2.90
C VAL A 149 10.46 -15.27 1.47
N MET A 150 9.61 -15.65 0.53
CA MET A 150 9.76 -15.39 -0.92
C MET A 150 11.01 -16.03 -1.56
N ALA A 151 11.71 -16.98 -0.90
CA ALA A 151 12.91 -17.59 -1.46
C ALA A 151 12.61 -18.36 -2.76
N GLY A 152 11.49 -19.08 -2.82
CA GLY A 152 11.07 -19.86 -3.98
C GLY A 152 10.07 -19.13 -4.91
N ALA A 153 9.88 -17.84 -4.75
CA ALA A 153 8.99 -17.05 -5.60
C ALA A 153 9.64 -16.74 -6.96
N ASP A 154 8.81 -16.56 -8.00
CA ASP A 154 9.28 -16.01 -9.28
C ASP A 154 10.03 -14.69 -9.04
N PRO A 155 11.23 -14.52 -9.58
CA PRO A 155 12.09 -13.37 -9.28
C PRO A 155 11.46 -12.03 -9.63
N ARG A 156 10.57 -11.97 -10.62
CA ARG A 156 9.85 -10.74 -11.03
C ARG A 156 8.82 -10.33 -9.99
N ILE A 157 8.06 -11.29 -9.49
CA ILE A 157 7.08 -11.06 -8.43
C ILE A 157 7.80 -10.73 -7.12
N LYS A 158 8.87 -11.44 -6.80
CA LYS A 158 9.72 -11.12 -5.65
C LYS A 158 10.27 -9.70 -5.72
N ALA A 159 10.71 -9.23 -6.90
CA ALA A 159 11.20 -7.87 -7.09
C ALA A 159 10.08 -6.83 -6.89
N LEU A 160 8.87 -7.09 -7.40
CA LEU A 160 7.70 -6.24 -7.18
C LEU A 160 7.40 -6.07 -5.69
N PHE A 161 7.32 -7.18 -4.94
CA PHE A 161 7.05 -7.12 -3.50
C PHE A 161 8.19 -6.51 -2.69
N ALA A 162 9.44 -6.72 -3.10
CA ALA A 162 10.59 -6.09 -2.44
C ALA A 162 10.58 -4.56 -2.61
N TRP A 163 10.29 -4.08 -3.82
CA TRP A 163 10.13 -2.66 -4.10
C TRP A 163 8.98 -2.05 -3.29
N HIS A 164 7.80 -2.66 -3.36
CA HIS A 164 6.62 -2.23 -2.61
C HIS A 164 6.93 -2.18 -1.10
N ALA A 165 7.49 -3.24 -0.53
CA ALA A 165 7.80 -3.31 0.89
C ALA A 165 8.80 -2.24 1.37
N ILE A 166 9.79 -1.87 0.55
CA ILE A 166 10.73 -0.77 0.86
C ILE A 166 9.96 0.56 0.95
N GLU A 167 9.06 0.81 0.00
CA GLU A 167 8.27 2.04 -0.03
C GLU A 167 7.24 2.09 1.10
N GLU A 168 6.61 0.96 1.48
CA GLU A 168 5.73 0.86 2.66
C GLU A 168 6.44 1.24 3.97
N MET A 169 7.70 0.88 4.13
CA MET A 169 8.46 1.30 5.32
C MET A 169 8.71 2.82 5.36
N GLU A 170 8.77 3.47 4.19
CA GLU A 170 8.88 4.93 4.08
C GLU A 170 7.55 5.63 4.41
N HIS A 171 6.40 4.96 4.23
CA HIS A 171 5.05 5.54 4.37
C HIS A 171 4.56 5.67 5.81
N LYS A 172 4.96 4.80 6.69
CA LYS A 172 4.35 4.61 8.03
C LYS A 172 4.20 5.88 8.87
N SER A 173 5.05 6.88 8.66
CA SER A 173 5.01 8.15 9.40
C SER A 173 4.07 9.19 8.76
N VAL A 174 3.87 9.16 7.44
CA VAL A 174 3.19 10.23 6.69
C VAL A 174 1.73 10.34 7.07
N VAL A 175 0.98 9.26 6.90
CA VAL A 175 -0.46 9.23 7.22
C VAL A 175 -0.70 9.47 8.70
N PHE A 176 0.16 8.89 9.56
CA PHE A 176 0.10 9.11 10.99
C PHE A 176 0.30 10.58 11.36
N ASN A 177 1.26 11.26 10.73
CA ASN A 177 1.52 12.69 10.96
C ASN A 177 0.35 13.57 10.48
N VAL A 178 -0.23 13.30 9.32
CA VAL A 178 -1.45 14.00 8.87
C VAL A 178 -2.59 13.77 9.85
N MET A 179 -2.81 12.53 10.30
CA MET A 179 -3.88 12.16 11.22
C MET A 179 -3.75 12.88 12.58
N THR A 180 -2.54 13.00 13.10
CA THR A 180 -2.31 13.54 14.45
C THR A 180 -2.11 15.05 14.46
N SER A 181 -1.35 15.62 13.52
CA SER A 181 -0.99 17.04 13.54
C SER A 181 -1.96 17.92 12.75
N VAL A 182 -2.60 17.41 11.69
CA VAL A 182 -3.50 18.17 10.82
C VAL A 182 -4.96 17.86 11.16
N ALA A 183 -5.38 16.61 11.00
CA ALA A 183 -6.76 16.18 11.26
C ALA A 183 -7.11 16.11 12.77
N LYS A 184 -6.10 16.10 13.65
CA LYS A 184 -6.24 16.03 15.11
C LYS A 184 -7.21 14.95 15.59
N VAL A 185 -7.14 13.77 14.96
CA VAL A 185 -8.01 12.64 15.28
C VAL A 185 -7.75 12.17 16.72
N SER A 186 -8.82 12.10 17.54
CA SER A 186 -8.71 11.71 18.94
C SER A 186 -8.15 10.29 19.13
N TYR A 187 -7.50 10.05 20.26
CA TYR A 187 -6.91 8.74 20.58
C TYR A 187 -7.92 7.60 20.49
N VAL A 188 -9.12 7.78 21.08
CA VAL A 188 -10.18 6.75 21.05
C VAL A 188 -10.58 6.39 19.62
N LYS A 189 -10.72 7.40 18.73
CA LYS A 189 -11.06 7.17 17.33
C LYS A 189 -9.95 6.42 16.59
N ARG A 190 -8.67 6.70 16.89
CA ARG A 190 -7.52 5.99 16.33
C ARG A 190 -7.50 4.52 16.77
N CYS A 191 -7.73 4.25 18.06
CA CYS A 191 -7.83 2.88 18.58
C CYS A 191 -9.01 2.12 17.93
N ALA A 192 -10.18 2.76 17.80
CA ALA A 192 -11.33 2.16 17.14
C ALA A 192 -11.04 1.82 15.66
N ALA A 193 -10.35 2.69 14.94
CA ALA A 193 -9.94 2.44 13.56
C ALA A 193 -8.94 1.27 13.48
N MET A 194 -7.98 1.18 14.40
CA MET A 194 -7.00 0.08 14.47
C MET A 194 -7.66 -1.28 14.74
N ILE A 195 -8.70 -1.32 15.55
CA ILE A 195 -9.45 -2.56 15.85
C ILE A 195 -10.36 -2.95 14.67
N TYR A 196 -10.86 -1.95 13.93
CA TYR A 196 -11.77 -2.17 12.82
C TYR A 196 -11.04 -2.61 11.53
N ALA A 197 -9.78 -2.16 11.32
CA ALA A 197 -8.93 -2.50 10.18
C ALA A 197 -8.51 -3.96 10.17
#